data_e8942f17189ba83f4d37b71c5ae6d0e3
#
_entry.id   e8942f17189ba83f4d37b71c5ae6d0e3
#
_cell.length_a   1.000
_cell.length_b   1.000
_cell.length_c   1.000
_cell.angle_alpha   90.00
_cell.angle_beta   90.00
_cell.angle_gamma   90.00
#
_symmetry.space_group_name_H-M   'P 1'
#
loop_
_entity.id
_entity.type
_entity.pdbx_description
1 polymer ?
#
loop_
_entity_poly.entity_id
_entity_poly.type
_entity_poly.pdbx_seq_one_letter_code
_entity_poly.pdbx_strand_id
1 'polypeptide(L)'
;MEIVWFHPSQSATDWIHGLQQRLPQARVRAWAPGDNAPADYALVRSPPPDMLRGRHALKGVFALGAGVDEILRQLAQHPDMLTDNVPLYRLKDTGMAQQMQEYALCRVLGWFRRFDDYLQQQQSAQWQPLPSYPRETFHIGILGAGVLGQQVAETLKARGFPVRVWSRSPKQIPGVTSFAGAAALNDFLRQTRVLINLLPSTPETRNLIDHKLLQQLPQEAFFLNLARGDQVVEADLLAALDRGQLKGAALDVFQTEPLPADHPLWFHPRVTITPHNAAVTLKEEAMDFIAHAIGQLERGEHPQGLVDRQRGY
;
A
#
# COMPACT_ATOMS: atom_id res chain seq x y z
N MET A 1 -2.22 17.61 -27.78
CA MET A 1 -1.63 16.77 -26.72
C MET A 1 -2.21 15.37 -26.85
N GLU A 2 -1.35 14.35 -26.98
CA GLU A 2 -1.75 12.95 -27.11
C GLU A 2 -1.49 12.21 -25.80
N ILE A 3 -2.49 11.51 -25.28
CA ILE A 3 -2.39 10.73 -24.04
C ILE A 3 -2.73 9.28 -24.36
N VAL A 4 -1.86 8.35 -23.97
CA VAL A 4 -2.09 6.91 -24.11
C VAL A 4 -2.38 6.30 -22.75
N TRP A 5 -3.45 5.48 -22.66
CA TRP A 5 -3.90 4.87 -21.42
C TRP A 5 -3.87 3.34 -21.50
N PHE A 6 -3.46 2.68 -20.40
CA PHE A 6 -3.50 1.23 -20.27
C PHE A 6 -3.76 0.79 -18.84
N HIS A 7 -4.64 -0.18 -18.70
CA HIS A 7 -4.88 -0.93 -17.47
C HIS A 7 -5.23 -2.38 -17.84
N PRO A 8 -4.67 -3.41 -17.15
CA PRO A 8 -4.84 -4.80 -17.54
C PRO A 8 -6.28 -5.34 -17.36
N SER A 9 -7.07 -4.72 -16.48
CA SER A 9 -8.39 -5.24 -16.09
C SER A 9 -9.52 -4.20 -16.10
N GLN A 10 -9.23 -2.91 -16.29
CA GLN A 10 -10.27 -1.87 -16.34
C GLN A 10 -10.62 -1.47 -17.78
N SER A 11 -11.89 -1.11 -18.01
CA SER A 11 -12.31 -0.49 -19.27
C SER A 11 -11.74 0.91 -19.42
N ALA A 12 -11.27 1.23 -20.62
CA ALA A 12 -10.75 2.55 -20.95
C ALA A 12 -11.84 3.63 -21.08
N THR A 13 -13.09 3.24 -21.35
CA THR A 13 -14.17 4.15 -21.75
C THR A 13 -14.38 5.29 -20.77
N ASP A 14 -14.57 4.97 -19.48
CA ASP A 14 -14.80 5.99 -18.45
C ASP A 14 -13.58 6.89 -18.24
N TRP A 15 -12.37 6.29 -18.28
CA TRP A 15 -11.13 7.03 -18.15
C TRP A 15 -10.93 8.02 -19.30
N ILE A 16 -11.15 7.57 -20.53
CA ILE A 16 -11.03 8.42 -21.72
C ILE A 16 -12.02 9.57 -21.64
N HIS A 17 -13.30 9.27 -21.36
CA HIS A 17 -14.35 10.28 -21.27
C HIS A 17 -14.05 11.31 -20.15
N GLY A 18 -13.76 10.85 -18.96
CA GLY A 18 -13.50 11.72 -17.81
C GLY A 18 -12.22 12.58 -17.96
N LEU A 19 -11.17 12.03 -18.58
CA LEU A 19 -9.95 12.80 -18.87
C LEU A 19 -10.17 13.83 -19.99
N GLN A 20 -10.94 13.51 -21.03
CA GLN A 20 -11.28 14.46 -22.09
C GLN A 20 -12.11 15.63 -21.58
N GLN A 21 -13.01 15.40 -20.61
CA GLN A 21 -13.74 16.50 -19.95
C GLN A 21 -12.83 17.46 -19.18
N ARG A 22 -11.78 16.94 -18.54
CA ARG A 22 -10.81 17.70 -17.75
C ARG A 22 -9.73 18.36 -18.59
N LEU A 23 -9.41 17.75 -19.72
CA LEU A 23 -8.39 18.17 -20.67
C LEU A 23 -8.98 18.24 -22.09
N PRO A 24 -9.82 19.24 -22.39
CA PRO A 24 -10.57 19.27 -23.67
C PRO A 24 -9.67 19.32 -24.92
N GLN A 25 -8.45 19.84 -24.77
CA GLN A 25 -7.45 19.93 -25.86
C GLN A 25 -6.65 18.62 -26.01
N ALA A 26 -6.83 17.63 -25.15
CA ALA A 26 -6.12 16.35 -25.23
C ALA A 26 -6.92 15.36 -26.07
N ARG A 27 -6.20 14.53 -26.80
CA ARG A 27 -6.74 13.29 -27.38
C ARG A 27 -6.30 12.13 -26.52
N VAL A 28 -7.23 11.49 -25.84
CA VAL A 28 -6.97 10.33 -24.99
C VAL A 28 -7.36 9.06 -25.74
N ARG A 29 -6.47 8.07 -25.77
CA ARG A 29 -6.73 6.78 -26.42
C ARG A 29 -6.28 5.61 -25.56
N ALA A 30 -6.97 4.47 -25.68
CA ALA A 30 -6.47 3.22 -25.13
C ALA A 30 -5.33 2.67 -25.98
N TRP A 31 -4.32 2.15 -25.31
CA TRP A 31 -3.26 1.40 -25.99
C TRP A 31 -3.74 -0.01 -26.36
N ALA A 32 -3.30 -0.48 -27.52
CA ALA A 32 -3.46 -1.86 -27.96
C ALA A 32 -2.11 -2.39 -28.49
N PRO A 33 -1.87 -3.71 -28.47
CA PRO A 33 -0.65 -4.30 -29.04
C PRO A 33 -0.41 -3.83 -30.48
N GLY A 34 0.80 -3.33 -30.74
CA GLY A 34 1.18 -2.75 -32.03
C GLY A 34 0.92 -1.24 -32.16
N ASP A 35 0.30 -0.58 -31.17
CA ASP A 35 0.18 0.89 -31.16
C ASP A 35 1.53 1.53 -30.79
N ASN A 36 2.20 2.07 -31.80
CA ASN A 36 3.46 2.83 -31.69
C ASN A 36 3.26 4.33 -31.99
N ALA A 37 2.02 4.82 -32.10
CA ALA A 37 1.75 6.23 -32.37
C ALA A 37 2.32 7.12 -31.26
N PRO A 38 2.87 8.31 -31.58
CA PRO A 38 3.41 9.22 -30.57
C PRO A 38 2.41 9.55 -29.46
N ALA A 39 2.94 9.78 -28.25
CA ALA A 39 2.16 10.26 -27.11
C ALA A 39 3.02 11.24 -26.30
N ASP A 40 2.37 12.29 -25.78
CA ASP A 40 2.99 13.24 -24.84
C ASP A 40 2.99 12.68 -23.41
N TYR A 41 1.94 11.93 -23.05
CA TYR A 41 1.79 11.33 -21.72
C TYR A 41 1.29 9.89 -21.80
N ALA A 42 1.72 9.07 -20.86
CA ALA A 42 1.21 7.71 -20.67
C ALA A 42 0.61 7.54 -19.27
N LEU A 43 -0.60 6.97 -19.20
CA LEU A 43 -1.29 6.65 -17.94
C LEU A 43 -1.37 5.13 -17.85
N VAL A 44 -0.72 4.53 -16.83
CA VAL A 44 -0.42 3.11 -16.88
C VAL A 44 -0.64 2.39 -15.54
N ARG A 45 -1.17 1.18 -15.62
CA ARG A 45 -1.11 0.19 -14.54
C ARG A 45 -0.47 -1.07 -15.11
N SER A 46 0.68 -1.49 -14.55
CA SER A 46 1.42 -2.68 -15.00
C SER A 46 1.52 -2.80 -16.54
N PRO A 47 2.04 -1.78 -17.25
CA PRO A 47 2.04 -1.76 -18.72
C PRO A 47 2.99 -2.82 -19.26
N PRO A 48 2.67 -3.48 -20.40
CA PRO A 48 3.66 -4.29 -21.09
C PRO A 48 4.83 -3.41 -21.60
N PRO A 49 6.07 -3.92 -21.64
CA PRO A 49 7.24 -3.12 -22.00
C PRO A 49 7.10 -2.40 -23.34
N ASP A 50 6.47 -3.04 -24.33
CA ASP A 50 6.29 -2.49 -25.68
C ASP A 50 5.39 -1.25 -25.71
N MET A 51 4.56 -1.05 -24.68
CA MET A 51 3.71 0.14 -24.62
C MET A 51 4.52 1.44 -24.51
N LEU A 52 5.59 1.42 -23.73
CA LEU A 52 6.40 2.62 -23.47
C LEU A 52 7.66 2.69 -24.33
N ARG A 53 8.15 1.54 -24.82
CA ARG A 53 9.37 1.44 -25.62
C ARG A 53 9.29 2.30 -26.88
N GLY A 54 10.36 3.06 -27.15
CA GLY A 54 10.49 3.88 -28.35
C GLY A 54 9.63 5.15 -28.38
N ARG A 55 8.88 5.46 -27.32
CA ARG A 55 8.09 6.71 -27.25
C ARG A 55 8.91 7.87 -26.75
N HIS A 56 9.80 8.37 -27.62
CA HIS A 56 10.76 9.43 -27.28
C HIS A 56 10.10 10.81 -27.03
N ALA A 57 8.84 10.99 -27.41
CA ALA A 57 8.10 12.23 -27.21
C ALA A 57 7.41 12.32 -25.81
N LEU A 58 7.50 11.28 -24.99
CA LEU A 58 6.87 11.29 -23.66
C LEU A 58 7.47 12.38 -22.77
N LYS A 59 6.61 13.23 -22.24
CA LYS A 59 6.91 14.27 -21.23
C LYS A 59 6.72 13.74 -19.82
N GLY A 60 5.97 12.64 -19.66
CA GLY A 60 5.75 11.99 -18.36
C GLY A 60 4.90 10.73 -18.45
N VAL A 61 5.12 9.84 -17.47
CA VAL A 61 4.35 8.62 -17.28
C VAL A 61 3.68 8.69 -15.90
N PHE A 62 2.38 8.43 -15.83
CA PHE A 62 1.60 8.39 -14.60
C PHE A 62 1.19 6.96 -14.28
N ALA A 63 1.66 6.46 -13.14
CA ALA A 63 1.16 5.21 -12.59
C ALA A 63 -0.26 5.39 -12.03
N LEU A 64 -1.19 4.53 -12.40
CA LEU A 64 -2.59 4.56 -11.95
C LEU A 64 -2.75 3.94 -10.55
N GLY A 65 -1.90 4.36 -9.60
CA GLY A 65 -1.89 3.91 -8.21
C GLY A 65 -0.80 4.59 -7.39
N ALA A 66 -0.80 4.35 -6.08
CA ALA A 66 0.23 4.85 -5.17
C ALA A 66 1.53 4.03 -5.24
N GLY A 67 1.44 2.73 -5.50
CA GLY A 67 2.58 1.83 -5.66
C GLY A 67 3.10 1.83 -7.09
N VAL A 68 4.43 1.86 -7.23
CA VAL A 68 5.14 1.85 -8.52
C VAL A 68 6.11 0.67 -8.64
N ASP A 69 6.13 -0.18 -7.65
CA ASP A 69 7.04 -1.33 -7.51
C ASP A 69 7.03 -2.24 -8.75
N GLU A 70 5.85 -2.50 -9.33
CA GLU A 70 5.71 -3.30 -10.54
C GLU A 70 6.37 -2.63 -11.76
N ILE A 71 6.13 -1.33 -11.96
CA ILE A 71 6.72 -0.58 -13.07
C ILE A 71 8.25 -0.53 -12.91
N LEU A 72 8.74 -0.30 -11.68
CA LEU A 72 10.17 -0.26 -11.41
C LEU A 72 10.84 -1.62 -11.62
N ARG A 73 10.14 -2.71 -11.28
CA ARG A 73 10.61 -4.07 -11.55
C ARG A 73 10.73 -4.33 -13.06
N GLN A 74 9.74 -3.92 -13.83
CA GLN A 74 9.77 -4.02 -15.28
C GLN A 74 10.90 -3.18 -15.90
N LEU A 75 11.12 -1.96 -15.40
CA LEU A 75 12.24 -1.11 -15.84
C LEU A 75 13.60 -1.74 -15.55
N ALA A 76 13.76 -2.45 -14.43
CA ALA A 76 14.98 -3.19 -14.11
C ALA A 76 15.20 -4.38 -15.05
N GLN A 77 14.13 -5.06 -15.49
CA GLN A 77 14.19 -6.18 -16.46
C GLN A 77 14.30 -5.71 -17.91
N HIS A 78 13.73 -4.56 -18.23
CA HIS A 78 13.66 -3.96 -19.56
C HIS A 78 14.10 -2.48 -19.51
N PRO A 79 15.41 -2.19 -19.38
CA PRO A 79 15.90 -0.81 -19.25
C PRO A 79 15.57 0.09 -20.45
N ASP A 80 15.32 -0.50 -21.60
CA ASP A 80 14.92 0.17 -22.84
C ASP A 80 13.41 0.54 -22.89
N MET A 81 12.63 0.11 -21.90
CA MET A 81 11.19 0.37 -21.84
C MET A 81 10.88 1.86 -21.68
N LEU A 82 11.64 2.58 -20.87
CA LEU A 82 11.45 4.01 -20.61
C LEU A 82 12.79 4.67 -20.33
N THR A 83 13.12 5.69 -21.11
CA THR A 83 14.38 6.43 -20.95
C THR A 83 14.43 7.20 -19.61
N ASP A 84 15.64 7.42 -19.08
CA ASP A 84 15.83 8.01 -17.76
C ASP A 84 15.35 9.46 -17.65
N ASN A 85 15.33 10.18 -18.75
CA ASN A 85 14.88 11.58 -18.81
C ASN A 85 13.36 11.74 -18.78
N VAL A 86 12.58 10.67 -18.94
CA VAL A 86 11.12 10.73 -18.84
C VAL A 86 10.69 10.52 -17.38
N PRO A 87 10.09 11.52 -16.73
CA PRO A 87 9.68 11.38 -15.34
C PRO A 87 8.53 10.39 -15.17
N LEU A 88 8.60 9.60 -14.09
CA LEU A 88 7.53 8.72 -13.64
C LEU A 88 6.84 9.36 -12.44
N TYR A 89 5.53 9.50 -12.50
CA TYR A 89 4.69 10.02 -11.42
C TYR A 89 3.80 8.90 -10.87
N ARG A 90 3.53 8.95 -9.58
CA ARG A 90 2.53 8.11 -8.91
C ARG A 90 1.37 8.96 -8.41
N LEU A 91 0.22 8.35 -8.24
CA LEU A 91 -0.90 9.01 -7.57
C LEU A 91 -0.55 9.23 -6.09
N LYS A 92 -0.83 10.41 -5.59
CA LYS A 92 -0.60 10.79 -4.21
C LYS A 92 -1.92 11.20 -3.60
N ASP A 93 -2.43 10.35 -2.72
CA ASP A 93 -3.67 10.56 -1.97
C ASP A 93 -4.90 10.90 -2.83
N THR A 94 -5.25 9.98 -3.71
CA THR A 94 -6.49 10.05 -4.51
C THR A 94 -7.60 9.25 -3.81
N GLY A 95 -8.01 9.71 -2.61
CA GLY A 95 -9.03 9.07 -1.76
C GLY A 95 -8.57 7.79 -1.05
N MET A 96 -7.32 7.37 -1.26
CA MET A 96 -6.79 6.14 -0.65
C MET A 96 -6.52 6.29 0.84
N ALA A 97 -6.14 7.48 1.30
CA ALA A 97 -5.77 7.69 2.68
C ALA A 97 -6.95 7.51 3.63
N GLN A 98 -8.12 8.01 3.28
CA GLN A 98 -9.33 7.80 4.08
C GLN A 98 -9.68 6.32 4.20
N GLN A 99 -9.70 5.59 3.08
CA GLN A 99 -9.98 4.15 3.06
C GLN A 99 -8.98 3.36 3.91
N MET A 100 -7.68 3.70 3.83
CA MET A 100 -6.62 3.08 4.63
C MET A 100 -6.82 3.33 6.13
N GLN A 101 -7.22 4.55 6.51
CA GLN A 101 -7.55 4.90 7.89
C GLN A 101 -8.76 4.09 8.39
N GLU A 102 -9.81 3.99 7.60
CA GLU A 102 -11.04 3.25 7.91
C GLU A 102 -10.74 1.75 8.10
N TYR A 103 -9.96 1.17 7.17
CA TYR A 103 -9.58 -0.24 7.25
C TYR A 103 -8.73 -0.52 8.51
N ALA A 104 -7.66 0.25 8.72
CA ALA A 104 -6.80 0.10 9.88
C ALA A 104 -7.56 0.28 11.19
N LEU A 105 -8.42 1.30 11.28
CA LEU A 105 -9.23 1.56 12.46
C LEU A 105 -10.23 0.42 12.72
N CYS A 106 -10.89 -0.08 11.69
CA CYS A 106 -11.84 -1.20 11.79
C CYS A 106 -11.14 -2.44 12.37
N ARG A 107 -9.97 -2.82 11.85
CA ARG A 107 -9.24 -4.00 12.33
C ARG A 107 -8.69 -3.81 13.75
N VAL A 108 -8.11 -2.66 14.05
CA VAL A 108 -7.60 -2.35 15.39
C VAL A 108 -8.72 -2.36 16.43
N LEU A 109 -9.86 -1.76 16.14
CA LEU A 109 -11.02 -1.78 17.01
C LEU A 109 -11.60 -3.19 17.18
N GLY A 110 -11.68 -3.97 16.10
CA GLY A 110 -12.10 -5.37 16.15
C GLY A 110 -11.27 -6.19 17.14
N TRP A 111 -9.95 -6.08 17.05
CA TRP A 111 -9.04 -6.75 17.98
C TRP A 111 -9.12 -6.19 19.41
N PHE A 112 -9.11 -4.87 19.57
CA PHE A 112 -9.22 -4.23 20.87
C PHE A 112 -10.51 -4.62 21.60
N ARG A 113 -11.62 -4.74 20.88
CA ARG A 113 -12.94 -5.14 21.40
C ARG A 113 -13.13 -6.66 21.40
N ARG A 114 -12.12 -7.44 20.97
CA ARG A 114 -12.10 -8.91 20.99
C ARG A 114 -13.19 -9.53 20.10
N PHE A 115 -13.55 -8.88 19.00
CA PHE A 115 -14.61 -9.39 18.14
C PHE A 115 -14.23 -10.74 17.49
N ASP A 116 -12.95 -10.95 17.16
CA ASP A 116 -12.48 -12.23 16.63
C ASP A 116 -12.61 -13.36 17.68
N ASP A 117 -12.32 -13.08 18.98
CA ASP A 117 -12.54 -14.03 20.07
C ASP A 117 -14.03 -14.37 20.24
N TYR A 118 -14.90 -13.34 20.21
CA TYR A 118 -16.35 -13.54 20.35
C TYR A 118 -16.96 -14.25 19.13
N LEU A 119 -16.41 -14.07 17.94
CA LEU A 119 -16.83 -14.84 16.77
C LEU A 119 -16.55 -16.34 16.95
N GLN A 120 -15.39 -16.69 17.53
CA GLN A 120 -15.06 -18.08 17.85
C GLN A 120 -15.99 -18.65 18.93
N GLN A 121 -16.30 -17.87 19.98
CA GLN A 121 -17.28 -18.26 21.00
C GLN A 121 -18.68 -18.46 20.41
N GLN A 122 -19.10 -17.60 19.48
CA GLN A 122 -20.38 -17.73 18.79
C GLN A 122 -20.46 -19.05 18.02
N GLN A 123 -19.39 -19.45 17.32
CA GLN A 123 -19.33 -20.75 16.61
C GLN A 123 -19.45 -21.95 17.53
N SER A 124 -19.02 -21.80 18.80
CA SER A 124 -19.06 -22.83 19.85
C SER A 124 -20.24 -22.68 20.80
N ALA A 125 -21.20 -21.77 20.52
CA ALA A 125 -22.34 -21.44 21.39
C ALA A 125 -21.93 -21.10 22.84
N GLN A 126 -20.78 -20.44 23.03
CA GLN A 126 -20.25 -20.03 24.32
C GLN A 126 -20.66 -18.59 24.64
N TRP A 127 -21.23 -18.40 25.83
CA TRP A 127 -21.58 -17.06 26.35
C TRP A 127 -20.67 -16.73 27.53
N GLN A 128 -19.47 -16.20 27.24
CA GLN A 128 -18.47 -15.86 28.24
C GLN A 128 -17.86 -14.47 27.98
N PRO A 129 -18.09 -13.48 28.84
CA PRO A 129 -17.38 -12.20 28.76
C PRO A 129 -15.88 -12.39 28.96
N LEU A 130 -15.10 -11.76 28.09
CA LEU A 130 -13.63 -11.78 28.13
C LEU A 130 -13.11 -10.46 28.74
N PRO A 131 -12.00 -10.48 29.51
CA PRO A 131 -11.36 -9.26 30.00
C PRO A 131 -11.04 -8.29 28.88
N SER A 132 -11.34 -7.00 29.09
CA SER A 132 -10.97 -5.95 28.15
C SER A 132 -9.47 -5.72 28.15
N TYR A 133 -8.91 -5.37 26.98
CA TYR A 133 -7.55 -4.87 26.92
C TYR A 133 -7.46 -3.46 27.52
N PRO A 134 -6.48 -3.16 28.39
CA PRO A 134 -6.23 -1.79 28.83
C PRO A 134 -5.74 -0.96 27.63
N ARG A 135 -6.36 0.21 27.42
CA ARG A 135 -6.01 1.05 26.26
C ARG A 135 -4.58 1.57 26.32
N GLU A 136 -4.12 1.88 27.52
CA GLU A 136 -2.80 2.46 27.78
C GLU A 136 -1.64 1.53 27.40
N THR A 137 -1.89 0.22 27.40
CA THR A 137 -0.91 -0.81 27.02
C THR A 137 -1.16 -1.40 25.65
N PHE A 138 -2.24 -0.99 24.96
CA PHE A 138 -2.56 -1.48 23.64
C PHE A 138 -1.84 -0.65 22.55
N HIS A 139 -0.52 -0.73 22.55
CA HIS A 139 0.35 0.04 21.66
C HIS A 139 0.20 -0.38 20.20
N ILE A 140 -0.02 0.61 19.33
CA ILE A 140 -0.07 0.41 17.88
C ILE A 140 1.25 0.86 17.28
N GLY A 141 1.95 -0.05 16.62
CA GLY A 141 3.17 0.24 15.88
C GLY A 141 2.92 0.23 14.39
N ILE A 142 3.38 1.27 13.69
CA ILE A 142 3.22 1.40 12.24
C ILE A 142 4.61 1.39 11.60
N LEU A 143 4.88 0.38 10.78
CA LEU A 143 6.03 0.35 9.89
C LEU A 143 5.73 1.20 8.66
N GLY A 144 6.47 2.30 8.49
CA GLY A 144 6.28 3.25 7.41
C GLY A 144 5.53 4.51 7.84
N ALA A 145 6.25 5.63 7.96
CA ALA A 145 5.72 6.96 8.29
C ALA A 145 5.70 7.88 7.06
N GLY A 146 5.26 7.35 5.91
CA GLY A 146 4.92 8.11 4.72
C GLY A 146 3.56 8.79 4.86
N VAL A 147 3.00 9.33 3.77
CA VAL A 147 1.70 10.04 3.79
C VAL A 147 0.60 9.17 4.43
N LEU A 148 0.40 7.94 3.96
CA LEU A 148 -0.63 7.03 4.47
C LEU A 148 -0.36 6.62 5.93
N GLY A 149 0.89 6.28 6.27
CA GLY A 149 1.25 5.88 7.63
C GLY A 149 1.06 6.98 8.66
N GLN A 150 1.33 8.24 8.31
CA GLN A 150 1.08 9.39 9.20
C GLN A 150 -0.42 9.58 9.45
N GLN A 151 -1.24 9.50 8.43
CA GLN A 151 -2.69 9.67 8.55
C GLN A 151 -3.34 8.54 9.35
N VAL A 152 -2.90 7.29 9.15
CA VAL A 152 -3.33 6.15 9.98
C VAL A 152 -2.90 6.36 11.44
N ALA A 153 -1.66 6.85 11.68
CA ALA A 153 -1.17 7.14 13.03
C ALA A 153 -2.01 8.21 13.73
N GLU A 154 -2.33 9.30 13.03
CA GLU A 154 -3.18 10.38 13.56
C GLU A 154 -4.59 9.90 13.88
N THR A 155 -5.19 9.10 13.00
CA THR A 155 -6.53 8.53 13.22
C THR A 155 -6.58 7.63 14.45
N LEU A 156 -5.63 6.74 14.61
CA LEU A 156 -5.57 5.82 15.76
C LEU A 156 -5.26 6.58 17.05
N LYS A 157 -4.35 7.57 17.00
CA LYS A 157 -4.07 8.47 18.15
C LYS A 157 -5.31 9.24 18.56
N ALA A 158 -6.10 9.78 17.61
CA ALA A 158 -7.33 10.50 17.89
C ALA A 158 -8.39 9.64 18.59
N ARG A 159 -8.28 8.31 18.51
CA ARG A 159 -9.10 7.34 19.26
C ARG A 159 -8.50 6.97 20.62
N GLY A 160 -7.42 7.64 21.03
CA GLY A 160 -6.79 7.45 22.35
C GLY A 160 -5.86 6.24 22.43
N PHE A 161 -5.45 5.65 21.33
CA PHE A 161 -4.43 4.60 21.34
C PHE A 161 -3.03 5.20 21.48
N PRO A 162 -2.11 4.58 22.25
CA PRO A 162 -0.69 4.91 22.21
C PRO A 162 -0.11 4.43 20.88
N VAL A 163 0.25 5.39 20.01
CA VAL A 163 0.75 5.11 18.66
C VAL A 163 2.24 5.41 18.57
N ARG A 164 2.95 4.55 17.90
CA ARG A 164 4.35 4.68 17.53
C ARG A 164 4.55 4.39 16.04
N VAL A 165 5.55 5.02 15.43
CA VAL A 165 5.89 4.79 14.03
C VAL A 165 7.37 4.44 13.92
N TRP A 166 7.70 3.61 12.93
CA TRP A 166 9.08 3.37 12.53
C TRP A 166 9.28 3.72 11.06
N SER A 167 10.38 4.36 10.74
CA SER A 167 10.76 4.70 9.37
C SER A 167 12.26 4.81 9.21
N ARG A 168 12.75 4.85 7.96
CA ARG A 168 14.18 4.97 7.67
C ARG A 168 14.80 6.25 8.26
N SER A 169 14.09 7.37 8.17
CA SER A 169 14.49 8.67 8.69
C SER A 169 13.54 9.17 9.77
N PRO A 170 14.02 9.96 10.76
CA PRO A 170 13.15 10.50 11.81
C PRO A 170 11.95 11.26 11.24
N LYS A 171 10.81 11.13 11.91
CA LYS A 171 9.57 11.86 11.61
C LYS A 171 9.07 12.57 12.86
N GLN A 172 8.47 13.73 12.66
CA GLN A 172 7.81 14.47 13.73
C GLN A 172 6.31 14.46 13.48
N ILE A 173 5.60 13.65 14.27
CA ILE A 173 4.13 13.56 14.23
C ILE A 173 3.66 13.90 15.65
N PRO A 174 2.88 14.97 15.84
CA PRO A 174 2.47 15.42 17.17
C PRO A 174 1.78 14.30 17.97
N GLY A 175 2.32 14.00 19.15
CA GLY A 175 1.76 12.98 20.07
C GLY A 175 1.93 11.52 19.61
N VAL A 176 2.81 11.26 18.64
CA VAL A 176 3.21 9.92 18.19
C VAL A 176 4.69 9.70 18.45
N THR A 177 5.07 8.58 19.05
CA THR A 177 6.47 8.24 19.28
C THR A 177 7.12 7.76 17.97
N SER A 178 8.19 8.43 17.54
CA SER A 178 8.89 8.10 16.29
C SER A 178 10.21 7.36 16.55
N PHE A 179 10.40 6.27 15.83
CA PHE A 179 11.64 5.48 15.79
C PHE A 179 12.23 5.54 14.39
N ALA A 180 13.57 5.57 14.27
CA ALA A 180 14.21 5.69 12.98
C ALA A 180 15.45 4.80 12.85
N GLY A 181 15.60 4.24 11.64
CA GLY A 181 16.76 3.40 11.29
C GLY A 181 16.76 2.02 11.91
N ALA A 182 17.67 1.18 11.46
CA ALA A 182 17.74 -0.23 11.86
C ALA A 182 17.98 -0.43 13.37
N ALA A 183 18.80 0.40 13.99
CA ALA A 183 19.11 0.28 15.42
C ALA A 183 17.89 0.46 16.34
N ALA A 184 16.90 1.26 15.92
CA ALA A 184 15.70 1.54 16.72
C ALA A 184 14.56 0.54 16.47
N LEU A 185 14.71 -0.39 15.52
CA LEU A 185 13.63 -1.31 15.14
C LEU A 185 13.22 -2.23 16.30
N ASN A 186 14.19 -2.80 17.02
CA ASN A 186 13.90 -3.71 18.13
C ASN A 186 13.16 -3.01 19.27
N ASP A 187 13.53 -1.78 19.61
CA ASP A 187 12.86 -1.01 20.67
C ASP A 187 11.44 -0.59 20.25
N PHE A 188 11.23 -0.34 18.96
CA PHE A 188 9.90 -0.12 18.39
C PHE A 188 9.02 -1.39 18.53
N LEU A 189 9.57 -2.57 18.20
CA LEU A 189 8.80 -3.83 18.15
C LEU A 189 8.42 -4.35 19.56
N ARG A 190 9.33 -4.28 20.54
CA ARG A 190 9.16 -4.88 21.88
C ARG A 190 7.88 -4.47 22.63
N GLN A 191 7.33 -3.31 22.31
CA GLN A 191 6.10 -2.81 22.94
C GLN A 191 4.93 -2.70 21.95
N THR A 192 5.09 -3.19 20.73
CA THR A 192 4.06 -3.09 19.67
C THR A 192 3.08 -4.24 19.78
N ARG A 193 1.88 -3.98 20.31
CA ARG A 193 0.81 -4.97 20.43
C ARG A 193 0.13 -5.25 19.08
N VAL A 194 -0.05 -4.22 18.28
CA VAL A 194 -0.58 -4.33 16.91
C VAL A 194 0.47 -3.75 15.96
N LEU A 195 1.01 -4.56 15.08
CA LEU A 195 1.95 -4.15 14.05
C LEU A 195 1.20 -3.94 12.74
N ILE A 196 1.23 -2.72 12.21
CA ILE A 196 0.66 -2.35 10.91
C ILE A 196 1.79 -2.10 9.93
N ASN A 197 1.80 -2.81 8.80
CA ASN A 197 2.78 -2.61 7.74
C ASN A 197 2.22 -1.69 6.66
N LEU A 198 2.91 -0.57 6.43
CA LEU A 198 2.67 0.44 5.39
C LEU A 198 3.97 0.87 4.70
N LEU A 199 4.99 0.00 4.71
CA LEU A 199 6.26 0.25 4.03
C LEU A 199 6.10 0.19 2.51
N PRO A 200 6.90 0.97 1.74
CA PRO A 200 7.03 0.73 0.31
C PRO A 200 7.76 -0.60 0.07
N SER A 201 7.42 -1.30 -1.03
CA SER A 201 8.21 -2.47 -1.46
C SER A 201 9.50 -1.99 -2.13
N THR A 202 10.62 -2.33 -1.50
CA THR A 202 11.98 -2.06 -1.98
C THR A 202 12.86 -3.29 -1.72
N PRO A 203 14.05 -3.40 -2.32
CA PRO A 203 14.96 -4.50 -2.00
C PRO A 203 15.22 -4.67 -0.49
N GLU A 204 15.30 -3.56 0.27
CA GLU A 204 15.57 -3.56 1.71
C GLU A 204 14.37 -3.97 2.56
N THR A 205 13.14 -3.84 2.03
CA THR A 205 11.91 -4.20 2.76
C THR A 205 11.37 -5.57 2.38
N ARG A 206 11.90 -6.19 1.32
CA ARG A 206 11.53 -7.55 0.91
C ARG A 206 11.90 -8.54 2.00
N ASN A 207 10.95 -9.42 2.35
CA ASN A 207 11.10 -10.42 3.42
C ASN A 207 11.53 -9.82 4.77
N LEU A 208 11.29 -8.53 5.00
CA LEU A 208 11.64 -7.85 6.26
C LEU A 208 10.87 -8.46 7.44
N ILE A 209 9.61 -8.83 7.20
CA ILE A 209 8.73 -9.39 8.23
C ILE A 209 8.89 -10.91 8.21
N ASP A 210 9.95 -11.35 8.84
CA ASP A 210 10.38 -12.73 9.02
C ASP A 210 10.18 -13.19 10.47
N HIS A 211 10.57 -14.43 10.78
CA HIS A 211 10.49 -14.98 12.14
C HIS A 211 11.26 -14.14 13.17
N LYS A 212 12.42 -13.55 12.81
CA LYS A 212 13.24 -12.77 13.73
C LYS A 212 12.54 -11.47 14.12
N LEU A 213 11.92 -10.80 13.16
CA LEU A 213 11.13 -9.61 13.42
C LEU A 213 9.88 -9.95 14.25
N LEU A 214 9.14 -10.99 13.86
CA LEU A 214 7.91 -11.38 14.56
C LEU A 214 8.17 -11.81 16.01
N GLN A 215 9.31 -12.44 16.31
CA GLN A 215 9.70 -12.81 17.68
C GLN A 215 10.00 -11.61 18.59
N GLN A 216 10.28 -10.42 18.05
CA GLN A 216 10.49 -9.20 18.85
C GLN A 216 9.18 -8.59 19.35
N LEU A 217 8.06 -8.95 18.78
CA LEU A 217 6.74 -8.49 19.22
C LEU A 217 6.39 -9.12 20.58
N PRO A 218 5.56 -8.44 21.39
CA PRO A 218 4.98 -9.08 22.59
C PRO A 218 4.21 -10.35 22.22
N GLN A 219 4.16 -11.30 23.14
CA GLN A 219 3.35 -12.51 22.98
C GLN A 219 1.88 -12.12 22.70
N GLU A 220 1.21 -12.89 21.84
CA GLU A 220 -0.15 -12.62 21.38
C GLU A 220 -0.33 -11.26 20.68
N ALA A 221 0.68 -10.75 19.99
CA ALA A 221 0.56 -9.56 19.16
C ALA A 221 -0.38 -9.80 17.96
N PHE A 222 -0.81 -8.71 17.32
CA PHE A 222 -1.59 -8.74 16.09
C PHE A 222 -0.77 -8.16 14.94
N PHE A 223 -0.99 -8.68 13.75
CA PHE A 223 -0.32 -8.21 12.55
C PHE A 223 -1.32 -7.78 11.48
N LEU A 224 -1.11 -6.61 10.88
CA LEU A 224 -1.92 -6.05 9.80
C LEU A 224 -1.01 -5.68 8.62
N ASN A 225 -1.20 -6.33 7.46
CA ASN A 225 -0.47 -6.00 6.25
C ASN A 225 -1.36 -5.28 5.24
N LEU A 226 -1.11 -4.00 5.04
CA LEU A 226 -1.80 -3.12 4.09
C LEU A 226 -0.82 -2.55 3.04
N ALA A 227 0.37 -3.11 2.93
CA ALA A 227 1.43 -2.60 2.08
C ALA A 227 1.66 -3.51 0.86
N ARG A 228 2.58 -4.50 0.96
CA ARG A 228 2.85 -5.51 -0.07
C ARG A 228 3.12 -6.87 0.56
N GLY A 229 2.74 -7.93 -0.16
CA GLY A 229 2.95 -9.30 0.31
C GLY A 229 4.40 -9.74 0.29
N ASP A 230 5.21 -9.25 -0.64
CA ASP A 230 6.63 -9.60 -0.75
C ASP A 230 7.50 -9.15 0.44
N GLN A 231 6.94 -8.36 1.34
CA GLN A 231 7.59 -7.94 2.58
C GLN A 231 7.48 -8.96 3.70
N VAL A 232 6.60 -9.95 3.57
CA VAL A 232 6.28 -10.96 4.58
C VAL A 232 6.79 -12.33 4.14
N VAL A 233 7.49 -13.02 5.02
CA VAL A 233 7.76 -14.46 4.86
C VAL A 233 6.53 -15.22 5.36
N GLU A 234 5.64 -15.63 4.44
CA GLU A 234 4.32 -16.19 4.78
C GLU A 234 4.42 -17.48 5.62
N ALA A 235 5.46 -18.29 5.39
CA ALA A 235 5.71 -19.48 6.21
C ALA A 235 6.06 -19.13 7.66
N ASP A 236 6.82 -18.05 7.89
CA ASP A 236 7.18 -17.57 9.23
C ASP A 236 5.96 -16.96 9.94
N LEU A 237 5.10 -16.27 9.18
CA LEU A 237 3.84 -15.73 9.69
C LEU A 237 2.90 -16.84 10.16
N LEU A 238 2.71 -17.89 9.35
CA LEU A 238 1.92 -19.08 9.72
C LEU A 238 2.48 -19.72 10.99
N ALA A 239 3.79 -19.97 11.03
CA ALA A 239 4.43 -20.53 12.20
C ALA A 239 4.31 -19.66 13.46
N ALA A 240 4.29 -18.33 13.33
CA ALA A 240 4.08 -17.41 14.47
C ALA A 240 2.63 -17.44 14.97
N LEU A 241 1.66 -17.59 14.07
CA LEU A 241 0.25 -17.80 14.41
C LEU A 241 0.04 -19.13 15.12
N ASP A 242 0.57 -20.24 14.56
CA ASP A 242 0.42 -21.58 15.12
C ASP A 242 0.99 -21.69 16.53
N ARG A 243 2.13 -21.07 16.79
CA ARG A 243 2.76 -21.02 18.13
C ARG A 243 2.11 -20.03 19.08
N GLY A 244 1.13 -19.23 18.64
CA GLY A 244 0.47 -18.19 19.45
C GLY A 244 1.35 -16.97 19.74
N GLN A 245 2.49 -16.80 19.07
CA GLN A 245 3.27 -15.57 19.08
C GLN A 245 2.43 -14.41 18.54
N LEU A 246 1.71 -14.67 17.46
CA LEU A 246 0.64 -13.81 16.99
C LEU A 246 -0.72 -14.37 17.39
N LYS A 247 -1.56 -13.52 17.94
CA LYS A 247 -2.95 -13.84 18.25
C LYS A 247 -3.84 -13.80 17.01
N GLY A 248 -3.51 -12.97 16.04
CA GLY A 248 -4.22 -12.87 14.77
C GLY A 248 -3.50 -12.03 13.76
N ALA A 249 -3.87 -12.21 12.50
CA ALA A 249 -3.40 -11.40 11.39
C ALA A 249 -4.56 -10.97 10.48
N ALA A 250 -4.43 -9.79 9.88
CA ALA A 250 -5.30 -9.36 8.78
C ALA A 250 -4.42 -8.98 7.60
N LEU A 251 -4.68 -9.60 6.47
CA LEU A 251 -3.84 -9.53 5.29
C LEU A 251 -4.68 -9.06 4.11
N ASP A 252 -4.31 -7.91 3.55
CA ASP A 252 -4.94 -7.39 2.32
C ASP A 252 -4.09 -7.70 1.09
N VAL A 253 -2.82 -8.08 1.29
CA VAL A 253 -1.82 -8.31 0.24
C VAL A 253 -1.01 -9.58 0.49
N PHE A 254 -0.55 -10.23 -0.60
CA PHE A 254 0.10 -11.55 -0.57
C PHE A 254 1.31 -11.58 -1.51
N GLN A 255 2.21 -12.54 -1.30
CA GLN A 255 3.38 -12.74 -2.18
C GLN A 255 2.94 -13.07 -3.61
N THR A 256 1.88 -13.85 -3.75
CA THR A 256 1.26 -14.18 -5.03
C THR A 256 -0.19 -13.72 -5.02
N GLU A 257 -0.55 -12.86 -5.96
CA GLU A 257 -1.91 -12.35 -6.13
C GLU A 257 -2.42 -12.65 -7.55
N PRO A 258 -3.62 -13.21 -7.69
CA PRO A 258 -4.55 -13.68 -6.65
C PRO A 258 -3.96 -14.78 -5.78
N LEU A 259 -4.32 -14.78 -4.47
CA LEU A 259 -3.88 -15.84 -3.55
C LEU A 259 -4.39 -17.19 -4.03
N PRO A 260 -3.52 -18.21 -4.25
CA PRO A 260 -3.93 -19.55 -4.70
C PRO A 260 -5.01 -20.15 -3.78
N ALA A 261 -5.98 -20.85 -4.37
CA ALA A 261 -7.14 -21.36 -3.64
C ALA A 261 -6.78 -22.42 -2.57
N ASP A 262 -5.65 -23.08 -2.72
CA ASP A 262 -5.11 -24.09 -1.80
C ASP A 262 -4.13 -23.52 -0.76
N HIS A 263 -3.94 -22.18 -0.74
CA HIS A 263 -2.98 -21.56 0.16
C HIS A 263 -3.42 -21.69 1.62
N PRO A 264 -2.52 -22.10 2.56
CA PRO A 264 -2.87 -22.36 3.96
C PRO A 264 -3.50 -21.16 4.70
N LEU A 265 -3.17 -19.93 4.32
CA LEU A 265 -3.71 -18.72 4.95
C LEU A 265 -5.24 -18.63 4.83
N TRP A 266 -5.86 -19.19 3.77
CA TRP A 266 -7.32 -19.22 3.64
C TRP A 266 -8.04 -19.94 4.77
N PHE A 267 -7.42 -20.98 5.26
CA PHE A 267 -8.04 -21.90 6.23
C PHE A 267 -7.57 -21.66 7.67
N HIS A 268 -6.67 -20.69 7.88
CA HIS A 268 -6.14 -20.42 9.21
C HIS A 268 -7.17 -19.61 10.04
N PRO A 269 -7.63 -20.12 11.21
CA PRO A 269 -8.75 -19.54 11.96
C PRO A 269 -8.49 -18.16 12.56
N ARG A 270 -7.22 -17.71 12.61
CA ARG A 270 -6.81 -16.44 13.15
C ARG A 270 -6.40 -15.44 12.05
N VAL A 271 -6.69 -15.76 10.80
CA VAL A 271 -6.36 -14.90 9.65
C VAL A 271 -7.64 -14.34 9.03
N THR A 272 -7.66 -13.05 8.80
CA THR A 272 -8.66 -12.38 7.98
C THR A 272 -8.02 -11.95 6.66
N ILE A 273 -8.68 -12.25 5.55
CA ILE A 273 -8.18 -11.97 4.22
C ILE A 273 -9.11 -10.99 3.52
N THR A 274 -8.51 -10.00 2.83
CA THR A 274 -9.21 -9.15 1.84
C THR A 274 -8.38 -9.11 0.55
N PRO A 275 -9.02 -8.95 -0.63
CA PRO A 275 -8.36 -9.13 -1.91
C PRO A 275 -7.75 -7.82 -2.44
N HIS A 276 -6.74 -7.28 -1.74
CA HIS A 276 -5.98 -6.06 -2.10
C HIS A 276 -6.90 -4.85 -2.36
N ASN A 277 -7.84 -4.63 -1.44
CA ASN A 277 -8.86 -3.58 -1.54
C ASN A 277 -8.94 -2.66 -0.31
N ALA A 278 -7.96 -2.73 0.60
CA ALA A 278 -7.91 -1.84 1.77
C ALA A 278 -7.91 -0.36 1.38
N ALA A 279 -7.36 -0.03 0.21
CA ALA A 279 -7.47 1.30 -0.37
C ALA A 279 -7.37 1.20 -1.90
N VAL A 280 -8.47 1.45 -2.58
CA VAL A 280 -8.53 1.48 -4.04
C VAL A 280 -8.39 2.91 -4.55
N THR A 281 -7.81 3.06 -5.74
CA THR A 281 -7.76 4.34 -6.44
C THR A 281 -9.17 4.76 -6.82
N LEU A 282 -9.64 5.89 -6.31
CA LEU A 282 -10.91 6.49 -6.72
C LEU A 282 -10.71 7.15 -8.08
N LYS A 283 -11.47 6.69 -9.08
CA LYS A 283 -11.29 7.05 -10.49
C LYS A 283 -11.38 8.56 -10.73
N GLU A 284 -12.39 9.22 -10.17
CA GLU A 284 -12.60 10.65 -10.35
C GLU A 284 -11.46 11.47 -9.76
N GLU A 285 -11.05 11.19 -8.53
CA GLU A 285 -9.95 11.86 -7.86
C GLU A 285 -8.60 11.62 -8.56
N ALA A 286 -8.41 10.41 -9.11
CA ALA A 286 -7.22 10.10 -9.90
C ALA A 286 -7.18 10.91 -11.20
N MET A 287 -8.30 11.05 -11.90
CA MET A 287 -8.40 11.85 -13.11
C MET A 287 -8.18 13.33 -12.82
N ASP A 288 -8.73 13.86 -11.69
CA ASP A 288 -8.49 15.24 -11.25
C ASP A 288 -7.01 15.48 -10.96
N PHE A 289 -6.37 14.57 -10.21
CA PHE A 289 -4.94 14.65 -9.93
C PHE A 289 -4.10 14.64 -11.21
N ILE A 290 -4.36 13.71 -12.13
CA ILE A 290 -3.61 13.56 -13.37
C ILE A 290 -3.79 14.80 -14.26
N ALA A 291 -5.02 15.28 -14.44
CA ALA A 291 -5.31 16.44 -15.24
C ALA A 291 -4.62 17.70 -14.68
N HIS A 292 -4.65 17.90 -13.36
CA HIS A 292 -3.96 18.98 -12.70
C HIS A 292 -2.44 18.88 -12.88
N ALA A 293 -1.86 17.70 -12.67
CA ALA A 293 -0.43 17.46 -12.83
C ALA A 293 0.05 17.68 -14.27
N ILE A 294 -0.71 17.21 -15.27
CA ILE A 294 -0.41 17.49 -16.67
C ILE A 294 -0.47 19.00 -16.95
N GLY A 295 -1.48 19.69 -16.44
CA GLY A 295 -1.57 21.15 -16.56
C GLY A 295 -0.37 21.88 -15.96
N GLN A 296 0.15 21.41 -14.83
CA GLN A 296 1.39 21.95 -14.23
C GLN A 296 2.60 21.69 -15.14
N LEU A 297 2.77 20.48 -15.64
CA LEU A 297 3.89 20.13 -16.55
C LEU A 297 3.88 20.98 -17.84
N GLU A 298 2.71 21.21 -18.43
CA GLU A 298 2.58 22.05 -19.64
C GLU A 298 2.91 23.53 -19.37
N ARG A 299 2.86 23.98 -18.11
CA ARG A 299 3.34 25.31 -17.68
C ARG A 299 4.82 25.32 -17.23
N GLY A 300 5.52 24.17 -17.30
CA GLY A 300 6.90 24.05 -16.82
C GLY A 300 7.03 23.96 -15.30
N GLU A 301 5.93 23.65 -14.59
CA GLU A 301 5.91 23.46 -13.14
C GLU A 301 6.22 21.99 -12.79
N HIS A 302 6.54 21.73 -11.51
CA HIS A 302 6.84 20.37 -11.02
C HIS A 302 5.67 19.84 -10.17
N PRO A 303 4.86 18.92 -10.71
CA PRO A 303 3.77 18.31 -9.95
C PRO A 303 4.29 17.40 -8.83
N GLN A 304 3.44 17.15 -7.85
CA GLN A 304 3.71 16.16 -6.81
C GLN A 304 3.66 14.73 -7.38
N GLY A 305 4.25 13.80 -6.65
CA GLY A 305 4.20 12.38 -7.01
C GLY A 305 5.35 11.90 -7.89
N LEU A 306 6.35 12.76 -8.16
CA LEU A 306 7.56 12.31 -8.86
C LEU A 306 8.22 11.16 -8.10
N VAL A 307 8.50 10.07 -8.82
CA VAL A 307 9.11 8.86 -8.29
C VAL A 307 10.63 8.99 -8.37
N ASP A 308 11.28 8.77 -7.23
CA ASP A 308 12.73 8.55 -7.20
C ASP A 308 13.00 7.08 -7.56
N ARG A 309 13.44 6.86 -8.80
CA ARG A 309 13.69 5.50 -9.32
C ARG A 309 14.79 4.76 -8.55
N GLN A 310 15.75 5.47 -7.95
CA GLN A 310 16.82 4.86 -7.15
C GLN A 310 16.32 4.43 -5.77
N ARG A 311 15.43 5.22 -5.18
CA ARG A 311 14.81 4.91 -3.87
C ARG A 311 13.66 3.91 -3.97
N GLY A 312 13.08 3.72 -5.15
CA GLY A 312 12.01 2.78 -5.39
C GLY A 312 10.60 3.31 -5.07
N TYR A 313 10.43 4.62 -4.80
CA TYR A 313 9.11 5.20 -4.50
C TYR A 313 9.05 6.72 -4.64
#